data_53130edf1844fef4e5b63ee340f259ee
#
_entry.id   53130edf1844fef4e5b63ee340f259ee
#
_cell.length_a   1.000
_cell.length_b   1.000
_cell.length_c   1.000
_cell.angle_alpha   90.00
_cell.angle_beta   90.00
_cell.angle_gamma   90.00
#
_symmetry.space_group_name_H-M   'P 1'
#
loop_
_entity.id
_entity.type
_entity.pdbx_description
1 polymer ?
#
loop_
_entity_poly.entity_id
_entity_poly.type
_entity_poly.pdbx_seq_one_letter_code
_entity_poly.pdbx_strand_id
1 'polypeptide(L)'
;MRVLSEIIKDYSDVKVRLISGNADEMETALQHGSIDFAVLMANRSLDNYHHLQIPESDRWGLVMRKDDSLANKAEISPEDLADLPLLMSEQAIEEHRFQSWWGNLDRKMNIIGTYSLVFNAQLMVAQGSAYLVTFDHLINNANNSQLTFRPLAPALTETTNVIWKKNVTQSKAAQLFIKRLMASLDTYA
;
A
#
# COMPACT_ATOMS: atom_id res chain seq x y z
N MET A 1 -11.86 -5.55 0.82
CA MET A 1 -12.75 -5.24 1.98
C MET A 1 -14.20 -5.67 1.75
N ARG A 2 -14.75 -5.57 0.54
CA ARG A 2 -16.14 -5.96 0.21
C ARG A 2 -16.48 -7.39 0.66
N VAL A 3 -15.66 -8.39 0.31
CA VAL A 3 -15.86 -9.81 0.69
C VAL A 3 -15.98 -10.01 2.20
N LEU A 4 -15.14 -9.34 3.00
CA LEU A 4 -15.23 -9.40 4.47
C LEU A 4 -16.54 -8.82 4.99
N SER A 5 -16.97 -7.69 4.44
CA SER A 5 -18.24 -7.06 4.82
C SER A 5 -19.46 -7.95 4.51
N GLU A 6 -19.43 -8.64 3.37
CA GLU A 6 -20.48 -9.61 3.00
C GLU A 6 -20.50 -10.82 3.95
N ILE A 7 -19.32 -11.36 4.32
CA ILE A 7 -19.20 -12.47 5.26
C ILE A 7 -19.75 -12.09 6.63
N ILE A 8 -19.38 -10.92 7.16
CA ILE A 8 -19.87 -10.45 8.47
C ILE A 8 -21.40 -10.27 8.43
N LYS A 9 -21.94 -9.78 7.33
CA LYS A 9 -23.39 -9.61 7.15
C LYS A 9 -24.14 -10.94 7.11
N ASP A 10 -23.57 -11.94 6.42
CA ASP A 10 -24.22 -13.25 6.25
C ASP A 10 -24.04 -14.18 7.47
N TYR A 11 -22.99 -13.97 8.27
CA TYR A 11 -22.62 -14.81 9.41
C TYR A 11 -22.29 -13.95 10.61
N SER A 12 -23.28 -13.67 11.44
CA SER A 12 -23.20 -12.77 12.61
C SER A 12 -22.18 -13.19 13.67
N ASP A 13 -21.85 -14.49 13.72
CA ASP A 13 -20.89 -15.05 14.68
C ASP A 13 -19.43 -14.91 14.22
N VAL A 14 -19.20 -14.53 12.95
CA VAL A 14 -17.86 -14.28 12.43
C VAL A 14 -17.37 -12.94 12.93
N LYS A 15 -16.22 -12.95 13.61
CA LYS A 15 -15.52 -11.74 14.06
C LYS A 15 -14.25 -11.56 13.27
N VAL A 16 -13.98 -10.34 12.84
CA VAL A 16 -12.79 -9.97 12.07
C VAL A 16 -11.92 -9.05 12.90
N ARG A 17 -10.63 -9.36 12.96
CA ARG A 17 -9.60 -8.49 13.52
C ARG A 17 -8.75 -7.95 12.38
N LEU A 18 -8.74 -6.63 12.22
CA LEU A 18 -7.88 -5.94 11.25
C LEU A 18 -6.67 -5.36 11.98
N ILE A 19 -5.50 -5.65 11.47
CA ILE A 19 -4.24 -5.06 11.92
C ILE A 19 -3.51 -4.46 10.73
N SER A 20 -2.65 -3.49 10.97
CA SER A 20 -1.82 -2.85 9.96
C SER A 20 -0.37 -2.84 10.43
N GLY A 21 0.53 -2.97 9.50
CA GLY A 21 1.97 -2.95 9.72
C GLY A 21 2.70 -2.98 8.38
N ASN A 22 4.03 -2.98 8.42
CA ASN A 22 4.83 -3.22 7.23
C ASN A 22 4.80 -4.71 6.83
N ALA A 23 5.35 -5.05 5.66
CA ALA A 23 5.27 -6.41 5.15
C ALA A 23 5.95 -7.44 6.06
N ASP A 24 7.10 -7.11 6.66
CA ASP A 24 7.85 -8.03 7.53
C ASP A 24 7.11 -8.30 8.84
N GLU A 25 6.46 -7.29 9.41
CA GLU A 25 5.59 -7.44 10.57
C GLU A 25 4.39 -8.35 10.25
N MET A 26 3.78 -8.16 9.09
CA MET A 26 2.63 -8.97 8.65
C MET A 26 3.02 -10.41 8.34
N GLU A 27 4.17 -10.63 7.70
CA GLU A 27 4.70 -11.98 7.49
C GLU A 27 5.03 -12.68 8.81
N THR A 28 5.66 -11.96 9.76
CA THR A 28 5.95 -12.49 11.09
C THR A 28 4.65 -12.86 11.83
N ALA A 29 3.65 -12.00 11.81
CA ALA A 29 2.35 -12.28 12.43
C ALA A 29 1.64 -13.47 11.78
N LEU A 30 1.76 -13.61 10.44
CA LEU A 30 1.23 -14.74 9.70
C LEU A 30 1.97 -16.04 10.06
N GLN A 31 3.30 -16.02 10.15
CA GLN A 31 4.12 -17.17 10.55
C GLN A 31 3.78 -17.66 11.96
N HIS A 32 3.55 -16.75 12.90
CA HIS A 32 3.15 -17.09 14.27
C HIS A 32 1.67 -17.48 14.38
N GLY A 33 0.88 -17.38 13.31
CA GLY A 33 -0.55 -17.69 13.34
C GLY A 33 -1.39 -16.66 14.10
N SER A 34 -0.87 -15.46 14.30
CA SER A 34 -1.59 -14.34 14.93
C SER A 34 -2.62 -13.72 13.98
N ILE A 35 -2.45 -13.95 12.67
CA ILE A 35 -3.39 -13.60 11.61
C ILE A 35 -3.54 -14.77 10.65
N ASP A 36 -4.69 -14.86 10.00
CA ASP A 36 -4.99 -15.89 8.99
C ASP A 36 -4.50 -15.47 7.59
N PHE A 37 -4.54 -14.17 7.30
CA PHE A 37 -4.20 -13.59 6.00
C PHE A 37 -3.41 -12.30 6.16
N ALA A 38 -2.52 -12.04 5.21
CA ALA A 38 -1.92 -10.73 5.02
C ALA A 38 -2.17 -10.23 3.60
N VAL A 39 -2.30 -8.92 3.45
CA VAL A 39 -2.33 -8.24 2.15
C VAL A 39 -1.02 -7.50 2.01
N LEU A 40 -0.22 -7.88 1.04
CA LEU A 40 1.11 -7.32 0.80
C LEU A 40 1.14 -6.61 -0.55
N MET A 41 1.58 -5.36 -0.53
CA MET A 41 1.91 -4.56 -1.70
C MET A 41 3.43 -4.60 -1.85
N ALA A 42 3.95 -5.65 -2.51
CA ALA A 42 5.38 -5.79 -2.65
C ALA A 42 5.75 -6.81 -3.73
N ASN A 43 6.86 -6.54 -4.37
CA ASN A 43 7.47 -7.41 -5.35
C ASN A 43 8.53 -8.29 -4.64
N ARG A 44 8.05 -9.23 -3.80
CA ARG A 44 8.90 -10.16 -3.04
C ARG A 44 8.52 -11.61 -3.31
N SER A 45 9.44 -12.54 -3.01
CA SER A 45 9.14 -13.97 -3.12
C SER A 45 8.03 -14.37 -2.17
N LEU A 46 7.02 -15.05 -2.71
CA LEU A 46 5.88 -15.60 -1.98
C LEU A 46 5.92 -17.15 -1.91
N ASP A 47 7.09 -17.76 -2.18
CA ASP A 47 7.25 -19.21 -2.31
C ASP A 47 6.81 -19.99 -1.07
N ASN A 48 6.89 -19.39 0.11
CA ASN A 48 6.51 -19.97 1.39
C ASN A 48 5.00 -19.89 1.69
N TYR A 49 4.23 -19.20 0.86
CA TYR A 49 2.82 -18.91 1.07
C TYR A 49 1.97 -19.42 -0.08
N HIS A 50 0.71 -19.73 0.20
CA HIS A 50 -0.32 -19.62 -0.82
C HIS A 50 -0.57 -18.13 -1.06
N HIS A 51 -0.78 -17.74 -2.30
CA HIS A 51 -1.08 -16.35 -2.62
C HIS A 51 -2.14 -16.25 -3.70
N LEU A 52 -2.82 -15.12 -3.68
CA LEU A 52 -3.79 -14.72 -4.69
C LEU A 52 -3.51 -13.27 -5.05
N GLN A 53 -3.07 -13.05 -6.28
CA GLN A 53 -2.81 -11.71 -6.80
C GLN A 53 -4.13 -10.99 -7.05
N ILE A 54 -4.25 -9.77 -6.57
CA ILE A 54 -5.36 -8.87 -6.90
C ILE A 54 -5.09 -8.27 -8.28
N PRO A 55 -6.07 -8.23 -9.18
CA PRO A 55 -5.88 -7.74 -10.56
C PRO A 55 -5.46 -6.26 -10.65
N GLU A 56 -5.90 -5.45 -9.68
CA GLU A 56 -5.55 -4.04 -9.60
C GLU A 56 -4.12 -3.89 -9.06
N SER A 57 -3.35 -2.99 -9.64
CA SER A 57 -2.03 -2.61 -9.15
C SER A 57 -2.10 -1.23 -8.50
N ASP A 58 -1.38 -1.06 -7.41
CA ASP A 58 -1.23 0.22 -6.74
C ASP A 58 -0.14 1.05 -7.43
N ARG A 59 -0.41 2.33 -7.65
CA ARG A 59 0.52 3.26 -8.28
C ARG A 59 1.20 4.13 -7.24
N TRP A 60 2.50 4.24 -7.33
CA TRP A 60 3.25 5.23 -6.57
C TRP A 60 2.96 6.64 -7.06
N GLY A 61 2.92 7.59 -6.16
CA GLY A 61 2.70 9.00 -6.45
C GLY A 61 3.13 9.89 -5.31
N LEU A 62 2.99 11.19 -5.56
CA LEU A 62 3.29 12.26 -4.62
C LEU A 62 2.00 12.80 -4.03
N VAL A 63 1.96 12.88 -2.71
CA VAL A 63 0.92 13.58 -1.95
C VAL A 63 1.43 14.93 -1.52
N MET A 64 0.63 15.94 -1.76
CA MET A 64 0.91 17.34 -1.44
C MET A 64 -0.37 18.07 -1.08
N ARG A 65 -0.23 19.30 -0.65
CA ARG A 65 -1.39 20.19 -0.47
C ARG A 65 -2.03 20.53 -1.82
N LYS A 66 -3.34 20.75 -1.84
CA LYS A 66 -4.08 21.14 -3.05
C LYS A 66 -3.66 22.52 -3.59
N ASP A 67 -3.15 23.39 -2.73
CA ASP A 67 -2.68 24.73 -3.08
C ASP A 67 -1.20 24.78 -3.52
N ASP A 68 -0.53 23.62 -3.56
CA ASP A 68 0.83 23.50 -4.08
C ASP A 68 0.86 23.63 -5.61
N SER A 69 1.94 24.21 -6.15
CA SER A 69 2.13 24.37 -7.60
C SER A 69 2.17 23.03 -8.34
N LEU A 70 2.78 21.99 -7.74
CA LEU A 70 2.85 20.65 -8.30
C LEU A 70 1.48 19.96 -8.40
N ALA A 71 0.49 20.42 -7.61
CA ALA A 71 -0.87 19.91 -7.68
C ALA A 71 -1.56 20.20 -9.03
N ASN A 72 -1.05 21.13 -9.82
CA ASN A 72 -1.56 21.43 -11.15
C ASN A 72 -1.01 20.52 -12.25
N LYS A 73 0.02 19.72 -11.95
CA LYS A 73 0.54 18.72 -12.87
C LYS A 73 -0.37 17.50 -12.93
N ALA A 74 -0.39 16.80 -14.05
CA ALA A 74 -1.08 15.52 -14.19
C ALA A 74 -0.28 14.39 -13.55
N GLU A 75 1.06 14.46 -13.64
CA GLU A 75 2.01 13.44 -13.20
C GLU A 75 3.27 14.12 -12.65
N ILE A 76 4.04 13.39 -11.84
CA ILE A 76 5.26 13.87 -11.19
C ILE A 76 6.46 13.11 -11.72
N SER A 77 7.45 13.83 -12.27
CA SER A 77 8.71 13.27 -12.74
C SER A 77 9.76 13.19 -11.61
N PRO A 78 10.88 12.45 -11.80
CA PRO A 78 12.00 12.47 -10.86
C PRO A 78 12.57 13.87 -10.61
N GLU A 79 12.61 14.74 -11.63
CA GLU A 79 13.09 16.11 -11.53
C GLU A 79 12.20 16.96 -10.61
N ASP A 80 10.90 16.68 -10.59
CA ASP A 80 9.95 17.38 -9.72
C ASP A 80 10.14 17.05 -8.23
N LEU A 81 10.73 15.89 -7.92
CA LEU A 81 11.04 15.48 -6.55
C LEU A 81 12.37 16.02 -6.04
N ALA A 82 13.24 16.45 -6.95
CA ALA A 82 14.55 16.94 -6.57
C ALA A 82 14.45 18.11 -5.57
N ASP A 83 15.26 18.02 -4.51
CA ASP A 83 15.35 19.01 -3.42
C ASP A 83 14.07 19.20 -2.56
N LEU A 84 12.97 18.52 -2.87
CA LEU A 84 11.77 18.53 -2.03
C LEU A 84 11.98 17.79 -0.71
N PRO A 85 11.44 18.28 0.42
CA PRO A 85 11.48 17.57 1.69
C PRO A 85 10.54 16.35 1.64
N LEU A 86 11.08 15.16 1.34
CA LEU A 86 10.34 13.94 1.10
C LEU A 86 10.19 13.09 2.36
N LEU A 87 8.99 12.58 2.58
CA LEU A 87 8.70 11.45 3.45
C LEU A 87 8.49 10.19 2.59
N MET A 88 9.24 9.13 2.90
CA MET A 88 9.26 7.91 2.12
C MET A 88 8.88 6.71 2.97
N SER A 89 8.33 5.66 2.35
CA SER A 89 8.16 4.38 3.03
C SER A 89 9.53 3.81 3.42
N GLU A 90 9.72 3.49 4.70
CA GLU A 90 10.93 2.85 5.21
C GLU A 90 11.25 1.58 4.43
N GLN A 91 10.27 0.69 4.28
CA GLN A 91 10.40 -0.54 3.51
C GLN A 91 10.80 -0.28 2.05
N ALA A 92 10.20 0.71 1.39
CA ALA A 92 10.52 1.02 -0.01
C ALA A 92 11.95 1.54 -0.19
N ILE A 93 12.49 2.24 0.81
CA ILE A 93 13.89 2.66 0.83
C ILE A 93 14.82 1.46 1.04
N GLU A 94 14.55 0.61 2.03
CA GLU A 94 15.36 -0.60 2.32
C GLU A 94 15.39 -1.57 1.13
N GLU A 95 14.28 -1.70 0.42
CA GLU A 95 14.16 -2.54 -0.78
C GLU A 95 14.66 -1.85 -2.07
N HIS A 96 15.22 -0.64 -1.98
CA HIS A 96 15.76 0.15 -3.12
C HIS A 96 14.76 0.35 -4.27
N ARG A 97 13.44 0.48 -3.95
CA ARG A 97 12.34 0.53 -4.94
C ARG A 97 12.45 1.66 -5.94
N PHE A 98 13.05 2.78 -5.54
CA PHE A 98 13.13 3.99 -6.35
C PHE A 98 14.47 4.14 -7.07
N GLN A 99 15.47 3.30 -6.79
CA GLN A 99 16.84 3.49 -7.29
C GLN A 99 16.91 3.60 -8.82
N SER A 100 16.21 2.73 -9.54
CA SER A 100 16.16 2.78 -10.99
C SER A 100 15.25 3.89 -11.52
N TRP A 101 14.24 4.30 -10.72
CA TRP A 101 13.26 5.30 -11.13
C TRP A 101 13.82 6.71 -11.12
N TRP A 102 14.54 7.11 -10.08
CA TRP A 102 15.20 8.43 -10.03
C TRP A 102 16.60 8.46 -10.63
N GLY A 103 17.21 7.30 -10.92
CA GLY A 103 18.45 7.19 -11.66
C GLY A 103 19.56 8.10 -11.13
N ASN A 104 20.06 9.00 -11.97
CA ASN A 104 21.16 9.92 -11.63
C ASN A 104 20.75 11.03 -10.64
N LEU A 105 19.47 11.18 -10.32
CA LEU A 105 18.96 12.18 -9.38
C LEU A 105 18.98 11.70 -7.93
N ASP A 106 19.40 10.48 -7.65
CA ASP A 106 19.46 9.89 -6.31
C ASP A 106 20.08 10.85 -5.27
N ARG A 107 21.19 11.50 -5.62
CA ARG A 107 21.88 12.46 -4.74
C ARG A 107 21.13 13.78 -4.50
N LYS A 108 20.10 14.06 -5.27
CA LYS A 108 19.24 15.24 -5.13
C LYS A 108 17.96 14.97 -4.36
N MET A 109 17.70 13.69 -4.01
CA MET A 109 16.54 13.33 -3.23
C MET A 109 16.75 13.70 -1.77
N ASN A 110 16.00 14.71 -1.29
CA ASN A 110 16.06 15.18 0.08
C ASN A 110 15.05 14.42 0.95
N ILE A 111 15.40 13.20 1.37
CA ILE A 111 14.57 12.36 2.25
C ILE A 111 14.76 12.87 3.68
N ILE A 112 13.76 13.59 4.19
CA ILE A 112 13.76 14.16 5.54
C ILE A 112 13.27 13.20 6.61
N GLY A 113 12.66 12.09 6.23
CA GLY A 113 12.18 11.07 7.16
C GLY A 113 11.53 9.90 6.46
N THR A 114 11.31 8.84 7.23
CA THR A 114 10.61 7.64 6.78
C THR A 114 9.33 7.41 7.58
N TYR A 115 8.45 6.60 7.05
CA TYR A 115 7.22 6.16 7.73
C TYR A 115 7.00 4.66 7.53
N SER A 116 6.45 3.99 8.52
CA SER A 116 5.93 2.62 8.41
C SER A 116 4.46 2.60 7.97
N LEU A 117 3.64 3.52 8.51
CA LEU A 117 2.23 3.70 8.15
C LEU A 117 1.96 5.14 7.75
N VAL A 118 1.22 5.30 6.67
CA VAL A 118 1.01 6.58 5.97
C VAL A 118 0.27 7.65 6.77
N PHE A 119 -0.52 7.27 7.79
CA PHE A 119 -1.42 8.19 8.49
C PHE A 119 -0.68 9.39 9.12
N ASN A 120 0.39 9.14 9.87
CA ASN A 120 1.15 10.22 10.52
C ASN A 120 1.88 11.11 9.51
N ALA A 121 2.39 10.51 8.43
CA ALA A 121 3.06 11.26 7.36
C ALA A 121 2.10 12.24 6.65
N GLN A 122 0.84 11.86 6.45
CA GLN A 122 -0.18 12.76 5.88
C GLN A 122 -0.40 14.02 6.73
N LEU A 123 -0.31 13.90 8.06
CA LEU A 123 -0.47 15.06 8.95
C LEU A 123 0.65 16.09 8.74
N MET A 124 1.88 15.66 8.52
CA MET A 124 3.00 16.56 8.21
C MET A 124 2.80 17.26 6.85
N VAL A 125 2.32 16.52 5.84
CA VAL A 125 2.00 17.12 4.53
C VAL A 125 0.89 18.15 4.64
N ALA A 126 -0.14 17.88 5.43
CA ALA A 126 -1.24 18.83 5.65
C ALA A 126 -0.76 20.14 6.28
N GLN A 127 0.31 20.11 7.10
CA GLN A 127 0.96 21.30 7.66
C GLN A 127 1.89 22.02 6.67
N GLY A 128 2.12 21.47 5.47
CA GLY A 128 3.04 22.04 4.49
C GLY A 128 4.52 21.81 4.81
N SER A 129 4.84 20.89 5.71
CA SER A 129 6.23 20.65 6.16
C SER A 129 6.98 19.64 5.29
N ALA A 130 6.26 18.85 4.48
CA ALA A 130 6.82 17.76 3.69
C ALA A 130 5.92 17.41 2.51
N TYR A 131 6.49 16.61 1.61
CA TYR A 131 5.79 15.87 0.56
C TYR A 131 5.87 14.37 0.88
N LEU A 132 4.84 13.61 0.54
CA LEU A 132 4.76 12.20 0.87
C LEU A 132 4.70 11.36 -0.40
N VAL A 133 5.68 10.47 -0.58
CA VAL A 133 5.67 9.47 -1.65
C VAL A 133 4.99 8.20 -1.14
N THR A 134 3.86 7.82 -1.74
CA THR A 134 3.04 6.68 -1.31
C THR A 134 2.15 6.17 -2.45
N PHE A 135 1.31 5.16 -2.16
CA PHE A 135 0.34 4.63 -3.11
C PHE A 135 -0.95 5.44 -3.16
N ASP A 136 -1.62 5.43 -4.33
CA ASP A 136 -2.83 6.19 -4.61
C ASP A 136 -4.02 5.82 -3.69
N HIS A 137 -4.18 4.53 -3.34
CA HIS A 137 -5.30 4.06 -2.52
C HIS A 137 -5.12 4.21 -1.00
N LEU A 138 -3.93 4.61 -0.54
CA LEU A 138 -3.66 4.80 0.89
C LEU A 138 -4.06 6.18 1.42
N ILE A 139 -4.48 7.08 0.52
CA ILE A 139 -4.83 8.45 0.85
C ILE A 139 -6.35 8.60 0.86
N ASN A 140 -6.87 9.17 1.94
CA ASN A 140 -8.27 9.56 1.98
C ASN A 140 -8.46 10.88 1.20
N ASN A 141 -8.84 10.77 -0.06
CA ASN A 141 -9.15 11.90 -0.94
C ASN A 141 -10.59 12.42 -0.75
N ALA A 142 -11.22 12.20 0.41
CA ALA A 142 -12.55 12.73 0.69
C ALA A 142 -12.61 14.23 0.37
N ASN A 143 -13.77 14.71 -0.05
CA ASN A 143 -13.99 16.07 -0.57
C ASN A 143 -13.51 17.22 0.35
N ASN A 144 -13.28 16.94 1.64
CA ASN A 144 -12.77 17.90 2.63
C ASN A 144 -11.26 17.79 2.88
N SER A 145 -10.54 16.87 2.23
CA SER A 145 -9.08 16.77 2.38
C SER A 145 -8.40 17.99 1.75
N GLN A 146 -7.45 18.58 2.46
CA GLN A 146 -6.55 19.63 1.93
C GLN A 146 -5.45 19.02 1.04
N LEU A 147 -5.38 17.69 0.95
CA LEU A 147 -4.35 16.96 0.22
C LEU A 147 -4.85 16.52 -1.14
N THR A 148 -3.90 16.36 -2.04
CA THR A 148 -4.11 15.75 -3.36
C THR A 148 -2.98 14.80 -3.68
N PHE A 149 -3.24 13.89 -4.61
CA PHE A 149 -2.29 12.88 -5.10
C PHE A 149 -2.03 13.12 -6.58
N ARG A 150 -0.78 12.93 -7.00
CA ARG A 150 -0.39 12.86 -8.41
C ARG A 150 0.49 11.63 -8.63
N PRO A 151 0.19 10.79 -9.63
CA PRO A 151 1.00 9.60 -9.93
C PRO A 151 2.40 9.99 -10.41
N LEU A 152 3.35 9.08 -10.18
CA LEU A 152 4.70 9.22 -10.72
C LEU A 152 4.73 8.92 -12.23
N ALA A 153 5.60 9.62 -12.95
CA ALA A 153 5.94 9.38 -14.36
C ALA A 153 7.46 9.35 -14.56
N PRO A 154 8.03 8.29 -15.15
CA PRO A 154 7.39 7.04 -15.61
C PRO A 154 6.62 6.32 -14.50
N ALA A 155 5.54 5.66 -14.87
CA ALA A 155 4.68 4.98 -13.89
C ALA A 155 5.46 3.91 -13.10
N LEU A 156 5.38 3.96 -11.79
CA LEU A 156 5.92 2.96 -10.87
C LEU A 156 4.74 2.30 -10.16
N THR A 157 4.59 0.98 -10.32
CA THR A 157 3.45 0.24 -9.79
C THR A 157 3.90 -0.96 -8.98
N GLU A 158 3.06 -1.37 -8.03
CA GLU A 158 3.25 -2.59 -7.26
C GLU A 158 2.02 -3.50 -7.38
N THR A 159 2.26 -4.80 -7.34
CA THR A 159 1.18 -5.79 -7.28
C THR A 159 0.75 -6.03 -5.86
N THR A 160 -0.55 -6.19 -5.66
CA THR A 160 -1.11 -6.54 -4.36
C THR A 160 -1.44 -8.02 -4.30
N ASN A 161 -0.96 -8.71 -3.28
CA ASN A 161 -1.19 -10.12 -3.05
C ASN A 161 -1.86 -10.36 -1.70
N VAL A 162 -2.88 -11.20 -1.68
CA VAL A 162 -3.39 -11.79 -0.43
C VAL A 162 -2.64 -13.09 -0.21
N ILE A 163 -1.96 -13.23 0.93
CA ILE A 163 -1.16 -14.40 1.27
C ILE A 163 -1.69 -15.11 2.52
N TRP A 164 -1.46 -16.43 2.59
CA TRP A 164 -1.73 -17.27 3.77
C TRP A 164 -0.80 -18.44 3.83
N LYS A 165 -0.66 -19.02 5.02
CA LYS A 165 0.31 -20.12 5.26
C LYS A 165 -0.02 -21.37 4.45
N LYS A 166 1.01 -22.00 3.92
CA LYS A 166 0.98 -23.39 3.43
C LYS A 166 0.92 -24.35 4.62
N ASN A 167 0.40 -25.54 4.37
CA ASN A 167 0.41 -26.68 5.32
C ASN A 167 -0.27 -26.40 6.69
N VAL A 168 -1.23 -25.48 6.72
CA VAL A 168 -2.05 -25.18 7.89
C VAL A 168 -3.52 -25.41 7.55
N THR A 169 -4.24 -26.14 8.40
CA THR A 169 -5.67 -26.30 8.27
C THR A 169 -6.35 -24.97 8.62
N GLN A 170 -6.95 -24.34 7.63
CA GLN A 170 -7.68 -23.08 7.79
C GLN A 170 -9.01 -23.31 8.51
N SER A 171 -9.42 -22.34 9.33
CA SER A 171 -10.76 -22.33 9.93
C SER A 171 -11.86 -22.28 8.84
N LYS A 172 -13.09 -22.67 9.19
CA LYS A 172 -14.22 -22.61 8.24
C LYS A 172 -14.46 -21.18 7.74
N ALA A 173 -14.28 -20.18 8.60
CA ALA A 173 -14.40 -18.77 8.22
C ALA A 173 -13.29 -18.35 7.24
N ALA A 174 -12.06 -18.77 7.48
CA ALA A 174 -10.93 -18.50 6.58
C ALA A 174 -11.12 -19.18 5.21
N GLN A 175 -11.56 -20.42 5.18
CA GLN A 175 -11.89 -21.13 3.93
C GLN A 175 -13.00 -20.44 3.14
N LEU A 176 -14.03 -19.95 3.83
CA LEU A 176 -15.12 -19.20 3.24
C LEU A 176 -14.61 -17.88 2.62
N PHE A 177 -13.72 -17.18 3.33
CA PHE A 177 -13.09 -15.95 2.84
C PHE A 177 -12.32 -16.19 1.54
N ILE A 178 -11.44 -17.21 1.52
CA ILE A 178 -10.67 -17.56 0.31
C ILE A 178 -11.62 -17.87 -0.86
N LYS A 179 -12.62 -18.73 -0.63
CA LYS A 179 -13.59 -19.11 -1.66
C LYS A 179 -14.32 -17.91 -2.26
N ARG A 180 -14.83 -17.00 -1.41
CA ARG A 180 -15.53 -15.80 -1.87
C ARG A 180 -14.60 -14.80 -2.54
N LEU A 181 -13.37 -14.68 -2.05
CA LEU A 181 -12.36 -13.81 -2.66
C LEU A 181 -12.05 -14.28 -4.08
N MET A 182 -11.74 -15.57 -4.28
CA MET A 182 -11.51 -16.15 -5.61
C MET A 182 -12.69 -15.90 -6.53
N ALA A 183 -13.91 -16.22 -6.09
CA ALA A 183 -15.11 -15.99 -6.91
C ALA A 183 -15.35 -14.51 -7.27
N SER A 184 -14.94 -13.58 -6.37
CA SER A 184 -15.02 -12.15 -6.66
C SER A 184 -14.03 -11.70 -7.72
N LEU A 185 -12.88 -12.36 -7.84
CA LEU A 185 -11.84 -12.03 -8.84
C LEU A 185 -12.17 -12.62 -10.21
N ASP A 186 -12.75 -13.82 -10.26
CA ASP A 186 -13.21 -14.43 -11.52
C ASP A 186 -14.27 -13.58 -12.23
N THR A 187 -14.96 -12.69 -11.51
CA THR A 187 -15.97 -11.77 -12.09
C THR A 187 -15.31 -10.55 -12.76
N TYR A 188 -14.01 -10.31 -12.53
CA TYR A 188 -13.25 -9.21 -13.14
C TYR A 188 -12.33 -9.67 -14.29
N ALA A 189 -12.24 -10.97 -14.56
CA ALA A 189 -11.53 -11.57 -15.68
C ALA A 189 -12.46 -11.72 -16.89
#